data_631960503c0d18b387f98659e103ffd1
#
_entry.id   631960503c0d18b387f98659e103ffd1
#
_cell.length_a   1.000
_cell.length_b   1.000
_cell.length_c   1.000
_cell.angle_alpha   90.00
_cell.angle_beta   90.00
_cell.angle_gamma   90.00
#
_symmetry.space_group_name_H-M   'P 1'
#
loop_
_entity.id
_entity.type
_entity.pdbx_description
1 polymer ?
#
loop_
_entity_poly.entity_id
_entity_poly.type
_entity_poly.pdbx_seq_one_letter_code
_entity_poly.pdbx_strand_id
1 'polypeptide(L)'
;MRWSIRTDGILSPLIVRSLENTDEYEIISGHRRLYAAQKAGLEKVPALVYEISREEAAILLVDSNLHREHILPSEKAFAYKLKMDALRHQGTSRQPGEKLSVAQISEAGTDSERQIHRYIRLTELTPEFLTLVDDGRISLTPAVEISYLSQEEQYALLEAIQSEDRTPSLSQAQQLRKLSQSGELDADRALQIMCQPKANQMEKISLDYGELRRFFPRRYTPREIQAAILKLVEADYKRRQRAMER
;
A
#
# COMPACT_ATOMS: atom_id res chain seq x y z
N MET A 1 23.04 -13.95 -16.94
CA MET A 1 22.96 -12.75 -17.81
C MET A 1 24.30 -12.34 -18.48
N ARG A 2 25.42 -12.26 -17.80
CA ARG A 2 26.73 -11.87 -18.38
C ARG A 2 27.24 -12.80 -19.47
N TRP A 3 27.11 -14.11 -19.30
CA TRP A 3 27.57 -15.11 -20.27
C TRP A 3 26.76 -15.10 -21.57
N SER A 4 25.44 -15.00 -21.46
CA SER A 4 24.52 -14.96 -22.59
C SER A 4 24.78 -13.72 -23.50
N ILE A 5 25.03 -12.55 -22.90
CA ILE A 5 25.26 -11.31 -23.65
C ILE A 5 26.60 -11.35 -24.45
N ARG A 6 27.62 -12.07 -23.96
CA ARG A 6 28.90 -12.22 -24.66
C ARG A 6 28.80 -13.14 -25.86
N THR A 7 27.94 -14.15 -25.81
CA THR A 7 27.78 -15.17 -26.81
C THR A 7 26.72 -14.81 -27.84
N ASP A 8 25.59 -14.33 -27.39
CA ASP A 8 24.37 -14.14 -28.19
C ASP A 8 24.01 -12.67 -28.42
N GLY A 9 24.78 -11.75 -27.83
CA GLY A 9 24.46 -10.32 -27.84
C GLY A 9 23.23 -9.96 -27.02
N ILE A 10 22.65 -8.81 -27.32
CA ILE A 10 21.37 -8.38 -26.70
C ILE A 10 20.24 -8.83 -27.62
N LEU A 11 19.51 -9.87 -27.20
CA LEU A 11 18.37 -10.41 -27.94
C LEU A 11 17.16 -9.47 -27.96
N SER A 12 16.95 -8.73 -26.86
CA SER A 12 15.83 -7.78 -26.73
C SER A 12 16.36 -6.35 -26.75
N PRO A 13 16.01 -5.50 -27.73
CA PRO A 13 16.57 -4.16 -27.88
C PRO A 13 16.26 -3.27 -26.67
N LEU A 14 17.09 -2.24 -26.48
CA LEU A 14 16.77 -1.14 -25.56
C LEU A 14 15.60 -0.33 -26.12
N ILE A 15 14.86 0.36 -25.26
CA ILE A 15 13.90 1.37 -25.69
C ILE A 15 14.46 2.73 -25.28
N VAL A 16 14.62 3.61 -26.28
CA VAL A 16 15.21 4.93 -26.09
C VAL A 16 14.36 5.99 -26.80
N ARG A 17 14.42 7.24 -26.35
CA ARG A 17 13.90 8.38 -27.11
C ARG A 17 15.05 9.28 -27.55
N SER A 18 14.89 9.92 -28.69
CA SER A 18 15.78 10.97 -29.14
C SER A 18 15.61 12.22 -28.29
N LEU A 19 16.70 12.89 -27.97
CA LEU A 19 16.68 14.23 -27.36
C LEU A 19 16.68 15.29 -28.45
N GLU A 20 15.85 16.31 -28.28
CA GLU A 20 15.74 17.40 -29.25
C GLU A 20 17.09 18.14 -29.40
N ASN A 21 17.49 18.42 -30.66
CA ASN A 21 18.69 19.15 -31.01
C ASN A 21 20.03 18.51 -30.58
N THR A 22 20.05 17.20 -30.31
CA THR A 22 21.27 16.46 -29.98
C THR A 22 21.25 15.10 -30.66
N ASP A 23 22.44 14.47 -30.81
CA ASP A 23 22.58 13.06 -31.23
C ASP A 23 22.53 12.11 -30.03
N GLU A 24 21.99 12.58 -28.89
CA GLU A 24 21.90 11.80 -27.66
C GLU A 24 20.53 11.16 -27.51
N TYR A 25 20.51 10.05 -26.76
CA TYR A 25 19.30 9.26 -26.51
C TYR A 25 19.09 9.08 -25.02
N GLU A 26 17.85 9.28 -24.58
CA GLU A 26 17.45 8.95 -23.22
C GLU A 26 16.86 7.51 -23.16
N ILE A 27 17.35 6.71 -22.22
CA ILE A 27 16.92 5.32 -22.09
C ILE A 27 15.59 5.27 -21.31
N ILE A 28 14.56 4.74 -21.93
CA ILE A 28 13.28 4.49 -21.32
C ILE A 28 13.26 3.11 -20.65
N SER A 29 13.76 2.07 -21.35
CA SER A 29 13.78 0.72 -20.82
C SER A 29 15.03 -0.03 -21.25
N GLY A 30 15.59 -0.85 -20.34
CA GLY A 30 16.74 -1.69 -20.64
C GLY A 30 18.04 -1.28 -19.95
N HIS A 31 18.03 -0.42 -18.93
CA HIS A 31 19.22 0.01 -18.18
C HIS A 31 20.11 -1.15 -17.72
N ARG A 32 19.53 -2.24 -17.21
CA ARG A 32 20.28 -3.43 -16.79
C ARG A 32 20.96 -4.15 -17.97
N ARG A 33 20.33 -4.13 -19.17
CA ARG A 33 20.89 -4.69 -20.41
C ARG A 33 22.05 -3.86 -20.90
N LEU A 34 21.90 -2.53 -20.90
CA LEU A 34 23.00 -1.62 -21.24
C LEU A 34 24.19 -1.80 -20.30
N TYR A 35 23.95 -1.80 -18.99
CA TYR A 35 25.00 -2.02 -18.00
C TYR A 35 25.72 -3.35 -18.22
N ALA A 36 24.99 -4.42 -18.52
CA ALA A 36 25.58 -5.74 -18.78
C ALA A 36 26.37 -5.78 -20.10
N ALA A 37 25.90 -5.06 -21.13
CA ALA A 37 26.61 -4.90 -22.42
C ALA A 37 27.93 -4.13 -22.25
N GLN A 38 27.91 -3.02 -21.51
CA GLN A 38 29.11 -2.25 -21.16
C GLN A 38 30.13 -3.13 -20.41
N LYS A 39 29.67 -3.92 -19.44
CA LYS A 39 30.54 -4.89 -18.72
C LYS A 39 31.05 -6.05 -19.58
N ALA A 40 30.34 -6.36 -20.66
CA ALA A 40 30.78 -7.37 -21.66
C ALA A 40 31.71 -6.80 -22.73
N GLY A 41 31.90 -5.46 -22.77
CA GLY A 41 32.75 -4.78 -23.74
C GLY A 41 32.10 -4.60 -25.12
N LEU A 42 30.75 -4.60 -25.19
CA LEU A 42 30.04 -4.33 -26.44
C LEU A 42 30.06 -2.84 -26.74
N GLU A 43 30.55 -2.45 -27.91
CA GLU A 43 30.59 -1.04 -28.37
C GLU A 43 29.23 -0.54 -28.86
N LYS A 44 28.39 -1.45 -29.37
CA LYS A 44 27.06 -1.14 -29.91
C LYS A 44 26.02 -2.08 -29.35
N VAL A 45 24.82 -1.54 -29.11
CA VAL A 45 23.68 -2.29 -28.63
C VAL A 45 22.44 -1.98 -29.47
N PRO A 46 21.58 -2.97 -29.76
CA PRO A 46 20.36 -2.72 -30.50
C PRO A 46 19.40 -1.90 -29.65
N ALA A 47 18.80 -0.85 -30.25
CA ALA A 47 17.84 0.00 -29.62
C ALA A 47 16.68 0.32 -30.57
N LEU A 48 15.46 0.39 -30.02
CA LEU A 48 14.30 0.97 -30.67
C LEU A 48 14.23 2.46 -30.28
N VAL A 49 14.32 3.33 -31.26
CA VAL A 49 14.29 4.77 -31.06
C VAL A 49 12.87 5.27 -31.28
N TYR A 50 12.33 5.99 -30.29
CA TYR A 50 11.04 6.65 -30.35
C TYR A 50 11.21 8.17 -30.39
N GLU A 51 10.43 8.82 -31.24
CA GLU A 51 10.31 10.28 -31.31
C GLU A 51 9.07 10.68 -30.48
N ILE A 52 9.22 10.70 -29.17
CA ILE A 52 8.12 10.97 -28.22
C ILE A 52 8.55 12.05 -27.21
N SER A 53 7.55 12.73 -26.64
CA SER A 53 7.76 13.71 -25.58
C SER A 53 8.31 13.04 -24.29
N ARG A 54 8.77 13.89 -23.35
CA ARG A 54 9.23 13.42 -22.04
C ARG A 54 8.11 12.75 -21.24
N GLU A 55 6.91 13.30 -21.35
CA GLU A 55 5.70 12.81 -20.68
C GLU A 55 5.28 11.44 -21.22
N GLU A 56 5.29 11.27 -22.54
CA GLU A 56 5.01 9.99 -23.19
C GLU A 56 6.06 8.92 -22.84
N ALA A 57 7.33 9.33 -22.78
CA ALA A 57 8.40 8.44 -22.35
C ALA A 57 8.24 8.00 -20.87
N ALA A 58 7.80 8.90 -19.98
CA ALA A 58 7.50 8.59 -18.59
C ALA A 58 6.36 7.58 -18.47
N ILE A 59 5.30 7.72 -19.25
CA ILE A 59 4.17 6.78 -19.29
C ILE A 59 4.67 5.41 -19.77
N LEU A 60 5.43 5.34 -20.86
CA LEU A 60 5.97 4.10 -21.40
C LEU A 60 6.92 3.39 -20.41
N LEU A 61 7.76 4.17 -19.70
CA LEU A 61 8.61 3.66 -18.62
C LEU A 61 7.79 3.00 -17.51
N VAL A 62 6.75 3.67 -17.04
CA VAL A 62 5.86 3.17 -15.98
C VAL A 62 5.17 1.89 -16.44
N ASP A 63 4.57 1.88 -17.63
CA ASP A 63 3.86 0.70 -18.14
C ASP A 63 4.79 -0.50 -18.28
N SER A 64 6.01 -0.29 -18.80
CA SER A 64 7.01 -1.37 -18.89
C SER A 64 7.43 -1.95 -17.54
N ASN A 65 7.36 -1.17 -16.47
CA ASN A 65 7.69 -1.58 -15.12
C ASN A 65 6.50 -2.24 -14.38
N LEU A 66 5.27 -1.74 -14.59
CA LEU A 66 4.06 -2.28 -13.96
C LEU A 66 3.71 -3.71 -14.41
N HIS A 67 4.27 -4.18 -15.53
CA HIS A 67 4.09 -5.56 -16.03
C HIS A 67 5.09 -6.57 -15.43
N ARG A 68 5.92 -6.18 -14.46
CA ARG A 68 6.82 -7.13 -13.77
C ARG A 68 6.05 -7.98 -12.77
N GLU A 69 6.44 -9.25 -12.62
CA GLU A 69 5.78 -10.20 -11.71
C GLU A 69 5.86 -9.78 -10.22
N HIS A 70 6.96 -9.11 -9.83
CA HIS A 70 7.17 -8.65 -8.45
C HIS A 70 7.55 -7.18 -8.44
N ILE A 71 6.59 -6.34 -8.04
CA ILE A 71 6.76 -4.90 -7.87
C ILE A 71 6.44 -4.58 -6.41
N LEU A 72 7.34 -3.84 -5.76
CA LEU A 72 7.12 -3.38 -4.41
C LEU A 72 5.96 -2.37 -4.34
N PRO A 73 5.21 -2.32 -3.23
CA PRO A 73 4.15 -1.33 -3.05
C PRO A 73 4.62 0.12 -3.23
N SER A 74 5.83 0.46 -2.75
CA SER A 74 6.44 1.78 -2.95
C SER A 74 6.73 2.06 -4.42
N GLU A 75 7.28 1.09 -5.16
CA GLU A 75 7.55 1.23 -6.60
C GLU A 75 6.25 1.48 -7.38
N LYS A 76 5.16 0.75 -7.06
CA LYS A 76 3.83 0.98 -7.65
C LYS A 76 3.31 2.38 -7.32
N ALA A 77 3.50 2.85 -6.07
CA ALA A 77 3.06 4.16 -5.62
C ALA A 77 3.69 5.28 -6.45
N PHE A 78 5.01 5.29 -6.57
CA PHE A 78 5.74 6.29 -7.35
C PHE A 78 5.49 6.15 -8.86
N ALA A 79 5.35 4.93 -9.37
CA ALA A 79 5.02 4.68 -10.77
C ALA A 79 3.65 5.28 -11.13
N TYR A 80 2.62 5.02 -10.34
CA TYR A 80 1.29 5.61 -10.57
C TYR A 80 1.28 7.13 -10.40
N LYS A 81 2.02 7.68 -9.42
CA LYS A 81 2.15 9.13 -9.25
C LYS A 81 2.79 9.76 -10.48
N LEU A 82 3.91 9.20 -10.95
CA LEU A 82 4.60 9.68 -12.15
C LEU A 82 3.69 9.63 -13.39
N LYS A 83 2.96 8.53 -13.59
CA LYS A 83 2.02 8.39 -14.72
C LYS A 83 0.89 9.41 -14.63
N MET A 84 0.33 9.64 -13.44
CA MET A 84 -0.73 10.63 -13.23
C MET A 84 -0.22 12.06 -13.52
N ASP A 85 0.98 12.39 -13.04
CA ASP A 85 1.57 13.72 -13.25
C ASP A 85 1.88 13.95 -14.75
N ALA A 86 2.43 12.93 -15.45
CA ALA A 86 2.66 13.01 -16.89
C ALA A 86 1.36 13.24 -17.69
N LEU A 87 0.29 12.51 -17.33
CA LEU A 87 -1.02 12.69 -17.96
C LEU A 87 -1.63 14.07 -17.69
N ARG A 88 -1.43 14.64 -16.50
CA ARG A 88 -1.89 16.00 -16.17
C ARG A 88 -1.17 17.05 -17.02
N HIS A 89 0.13 16.90 -17.24
CA HIS A 89 0.90 17.82 -18.09
C HIS A 89 0.48 17.74 -19.57
N GLN A 90 0.16 16.57 -20.09
CA GLN A 90 -0.40 16.42 -21.45
C GLN A 90 -1.78 17.09 -21.59
N GLY A 91 -2.61 17.07 -20.53
CA GLY A 91 -3.96 17.67 -20.53
C GLY A 91 -3.96 19.19 -20.63
N THR A 92 -2.89 19.87 -20.25
CA THR A 92 -2.76 21.34 -20.40
C THR A 92 -2.57 21.80 -21.85
N SER A 93 -2.18 20.89 -22.75
CA SER A 93 -2.00 21.14 -24.20
C SER A 93 -3.23 20.76 -25.03
N ARG A 94 -4.29 20.19 -24.46
CA ARG A 94 -5.54 19.78 -25.12
C ARG A 94 -6.72 20.62 -24.69
N GLN A 95 -7.79 20.63 -25.49
CA GLN A 95 -8.99 21.45 -25.28
C GLN A 95 -9.60 21.24 -23.88
N PRO A 96 -10.14 22.30 -23.22
CA PRO A 96 -10.74 22.18 -21.88
C PRO A 96 -12.02 21.35 -21.94
N GLY A 97 -11.94 20.11 -21.40
CA GLY A 97 -13.10 19.19 -21.33
C GLY A 97 -12.77 17.73 -21.07
N GLU A 98 -11.62 17.23 -21.48
CA GLU A 98 -11.20 15.86 -21.18
C GLU A 98 -10.46 15.80 -19.83
N LYS A 99 -11.18 15.43 -18.79
CA LYS A 99 -10.56 14.98 -17.54
C LYS A 99 -9.85 13.67 -17.84
N LEU A 100 -8.54 13.73 -18.02
CA LEU A 100 -7.66 12.56 -17.99
C LEU A 100 -7.78 11.94 -16.60
N SER A 101 -8.65 10.98 -16.47
CA SER A 101 -9.04 10.40 -15.20
C SER A 101 -8.15 9.20 -14.89
N VAL A 102 -8.02 8.89 -13.59
CA VAL A 102 -7.47 7.62 -13.09
C VAL A 102 -8.12 6.42 -13.78
N ALA A 103 -9.33 6.57 -14.33
CA ALA A 103 -10.02 5.61 -15.17
C ALA A 103 -9.14 5.12 -16.34
N GLN A 104 -8.47 6.02 -17.06
CA GLN A 104 -7.59 5.63 -18.18
C GLN A 104 -6.35 4.84 -17.73
N ILE A 105 -5.86 5.11 -16.52
CA ILE A 105 -4.76 4.33 -15.94
C ILE A 105 -5.25 2.92 -15.56
N SER A 106 -6.48 2.81 -15.05
CA SER A 106 -7.06 1.52 -14.65
C SER A 106 -7.46 0.65 -15.85
N GLU A 107 -7.92 1.24 -16.95
CA GLU A 107 -8.25 0.50 -18.18
C GLU A 107 -7.01 -0.14 -18.83
N ALA A 108 -5.85 0.49 -18.70
CA ALA A 108 -4.57 -0.03 -19.23
C ALA A 108 -3.86 -0.97 -18.25
N GLY A 109 -4.30 -1.11 -17.02
CA GLY A 109 -3.63 -1.82 -15.94
C GLY A 109 -4.48 -2.90 -15.27
N THR A 110 -3.89 -3.60 -14.30
CA THR A 110 -4.55 -4.65 -13.50
C THR A 110 -5.25 -4.12 -12.24
N ASP A 111 -4.92 -2.88 -11.83
CA ASP A 111 -5.41 -2.29 -10.59
C ASP A 111 -6.63 -1.38 -10.85
N SER A 112 -7.65 -1.45 -10.00
CA SER A 112 -8.81 -0.56 -10.08
C SER A 112 -8.44 0.90 -9.75
N GLU A 113 -9.23 1.88 -10.20
CA GLU A 113 -9.04 3.30 -9.87
C GLU A 113 -8.85 3.54 -8.37
N ARG A 114 -9.68 2.89 -7.55
CA ARG A 114 -9.58 2.98 -6.08
C ARG A 114 -8.24 2.46 -5.57
N GLN A 115 -7.73 1.39 -6.16
CA GLN A 115 -6.44 0.82 -5.77
C GLN A 115 -5.29 1.73 -6.18
N ILE A 116 -5.35 2.33 -7.38
CA ILE A 116 -4.37 3.30 -7.88
C ILE A 116 -4.28 4.50 -6.93
N HIS A 117 -5.42 5.09 -6.53
CA HIS A 117 -5.44 6.18 -5.56
C HIS A 117 -4.80 5.80 -4.21
N ARG A 118 -5.03 4.57 -3.74
CA ARG A 118 -4.42 4.06 -2.50
C ARG A 118 -2.91 3.92 -2.63
N TYR A 119 -2.41 3.43 -3.76
CA TYR A 119 -0.97 3.39 -4.01
C TYR A 119 -0.38 4.79 -4.07
N ILE A 120 -0.96 5.70 -4.86
CA ILE A 120 -0.47 7.09 -4.94
C ILE A 120 -0.40 7.72 -3.55
N ARG A 121 -1.38 7.45 -2.69
CA ARG A 121 -1.37 7.98 -1.32
C ARG A 121 -0.16 7.54 -0.49
N LEU A 122 0.43 6.37 -0.77
CA LEU A 122 1.65 5.91 -0.07
C LEU A 122 2.86 6.83 -0.30
N THR A 123 2.87 7.62 -1.36
CA THR A 123 3.99 8.56 -1.62
C THR A 123 4.10 9.69 -0.58
N GLU A 124 3.11 9.83 0.30
CA GLU A 124 3.12 10.77 1.42
C GLU A 124 3.72 10.17 2.71
N LEU A 125 4.08 8.88 2.66
CA LEU A 125 4.76 8.21 3.78
C LEU A 125 6.24 8.58 3.82
N THR A 126 6.82 8.58 5.03
CA THR A 126 8.27 8.68 5.19
C THR A 126 8.97 7.44 4.63
N PRO A 127 10.26 7.53 4.25
CA PRO A 127 11.00 6.40 3.69
C PRO A 127 11.02 5.16 4.59
N GLU A 128 11.03 5.35 5.90
CA GLU A 128 11.02 4.28 6.89
C GLU A 128 9.68 3.53 6.86
N PHE A 129 8.55 4.25 6.77
CA PHE A 129 7.24 3.61 6.60
C PHE A 129 7.11 2.90 5.27
N LEU A 130 7.63 3.47 4.18
CA LEU A 130 7.66 2.78 2.89
C LEU A 130 8.43 1.46 2.97
N THR A 131 9.57 1.44 3.67
CA THR A 131 10.33 0.20 3.91
C THR A 131 9.48 -0.83 4.69
N LEU A 132 8.77 -0.41 5.74
CA LEU A 132 7.89 -1.32 6.50
C LEU A 132 6.74 -1.90 5.66
N VAL A 133 6.26 -1.13 4.67
CA VAL A 133 5.23 -1.59 3.73
C VAL A 133 5.81 -2.56 2.71
N ASP A 134 6.99 -2.28 2.17
CA ASP A 134 7.68 -3.12 1.19
C ASP A 134 8.13 -4.45 1.79
N ASP A 135 8.53 -4.46 3.06
CA ASP A 135 8.85 -5.67 3.84
C ASP A 135 7.59 -6.47 4.26
N GLY A 136 6.39 -5.96 3.96
CA GLY A 136 5.12 -6.59 4.34
C GLY A 136 4.80 -6.51 5.83
N ARG A 137 5.55 -5.76 6.63
CA ARG A 137 5.31 -5.55 8.07
C ARG A 137 4.05 -4.72 8.33
N ILE A 138 3.75 -3.79 7.43
CA ILE A 138 2.50 -2.99 7.43
C ILE A 138 1.78 -3.25 6.12
N SER A 139 0.54 -3.71 6.20
CA SER A 139 -0.28 -3.93 5.00
C SER A 139 -0.76 -2.61 4.39
N LEU A 140 -1.12 -2.63 3.09
CA LEU A 140 -1.51 -1.45 2.32
C LEU A 140 -2.62 -0.62 3.00
N THR A 141 -3.60 -1.26 3.63
CA THR A 141 -4.74 -0.53 4.20
C THR A 141 -4.38 0.33 5.40
N PRO A 142 -3.72 -0.17 6.46
CA PRO A 142 -3.18 0.67 7.53
C PRO A 142 -2.18 1.72 7.03
N ALA A 143 -1.32 1.38 6.06
CA ALA A 143 -0.35 2.31 5.49
C ALA A 143 -1.02 3.53 4.84
N VAL A 144 -2.13 3.34 4.13
CA VAL A 144 -2.93 4.44 3.57
C VAL A 144 -3.52 5.31 4.68
N GLU A 145 -3.96 4.75 5.80
CA GLU A 145 -4.44 5.55 6.93
C GLU A 145 -3.31 6.38 7.56
N ILE A 146 -2.12 5.79 7.73
CA ILE A 146 -0.93 6.45 8.27
C ILE A 146 -0.45 7.58 7.36
N SER A 147 -0.59 7.45 6.05
CA SER A 147 -0.18 8.49 5.09
C SER A 147 -0.96 9.81 5.21
N TYR A 148 -2.03 9.86 6.02
CA TYR A 148 -2.74 11.10 6.33
C TYR A 148 -2.16 11.85 7.54
N LEU A 149 -1.24 11.25 8.28
CA LEU A 149 -0.52 11.88 9.38
C LEU A 149 0.52 12.87 8.83
N SER A 150 0.82 13.92 9.58
CA SER A 150 1.95 14.79 9.27
C SER A 150 3.28 14.03 9.38
N GLN A 151 4.36 14.55 8.80
CA GLN A 151 5.67 13.91 8.90
C GLN A 151 6.14 13.77 10.36
N GLU A 152 5.90 14.78 11.19
CA GLU A 152 6.24 14.76 12.62
C GLU A 152 5.47 13.65 13.37
N GLU A 153 4.17 13.52 13.09
CA GLU A 153 3.34 12.46 13.67
C GLU A 153 3.75 11.06 13.18
N GLN A 154 4.18 10.96 11.91
CA GLN A 154 4.73 9.71 11.38
C GLN A 154 6.01 9.32 12.12
N TYR A 155 6.93 10.24 12.38
CA TYR A 155 8.15 9.95 13.16
C TYR A 155 7.82 9.56 14.60
N ALA A 156 6.89 10.24 15.26
CA ALA A 156 6.44 9.86 16.60
C ALA A 156 5.83 8.45 16.63
N LEU A 157 5.06 8.09 15.60
CA LEU A 157 4.52 6.74 15.46
C LEU A 157 5.62 5.70 15.19
N LEU A 158 6.68 6.03 14.44
CA LEU A 158 7.82 5.13 14.22
C LEU A 158 8.55 4.83 15.54
N GLU A 159 8.76 5.83 16.40
CA GLU A 159 9.32 5.64 17.72
C GLU A 159 8.46 4.71 18.58
N ALA A 160 7.12 4.90 18.55
CA ALA A 160 6.20 4.01 19.26
C ALA A 160 6.23 2.57 18.71
N ILE A 161 6.36 2.37 17.39
CA ILE A 161 6.50 1.06 16.74
C ILE A 161 7.80 0.38 17.21
N GLN A 162 8.91 1.12 17.30
CA GLN A 162 10.19 0.59 17.73
C GLN A 162 10.19 0.23 19.21
N SER A 163 9.56 1.06 20.05
CA SER A 163 9.44 0.81 21.50
C SER A 163 8.63 -0.45 21.81
N GLU A 164 7.52 -0.64 21.11
CA GLU A 164 6.58 -1.75 21.35
C GLU A 164 6.87 -3.00 20.51
N ASP A 165 7.83 -2.91 19.58
CA ASP A 165 8.12 -3.95 18.55
C ASP A 165 6.85 -4.47 17.85
N ARG A 166 5.93 -3.56 17.57
CA ARG A 166 4.62 -3.88 16.97
C ARG A 166 4.23 -2.85 15.93
N THR A 167 3.66 -3.33 14.82
CA THR A 167 3.08 -2.47 13.80
C THR A 167 1.60 -2.20 14.08
N PRO A 168 1.03 -1.04 13.70
CA PRO A 168 -0.36 -0.71 13.97
C PRO A 168 -1.33 -1.60 13.18
N SER A 169 -2.42 -1.98 13.82
CA SER A 169 -3.57 -2.59 13.15
C SER A 169 -4.37 -1.53 12.38
N LEU A 170 -5.28 -1.96 11.51
CA LEU A 170 -6.15 -1.03 10.79
C LEU A 170 -6.96 -0.14 11.75
N SER A 171 -7.50 -0.69 12.82
CA SER A 171 -8.28 0.08 13.80
C SER A 171 -7.43 1.12 14.53
N GLN A 172 -6.19 0.78 14.89
CA GLN A 172 -5.23 1.71 15.48
C GLN A 172 -4.83 2.81 14.48
N ALA A 173 -4.54 2.46 13.23
CA ALA A 173 -4.21 3.43 12.18
C ALA A 173 -5.37 4.42 11.92
N GLN A 174 -6.62 3.94 11.94
CA GLN A 174 -7.80 4.80 11.83
C GLN A 174 -7.99 5.72 13.04
N GLN A 175 -7.71 5.26 14.26
CA GLN A 175 -7.73 6.09 15.45
C GLN A 175 -6.66 7.18 15.41
N LEU A 176 -5.41 6.82 15.02
CA LEU A 176 -4.31 7.77 14.84
C LEU A 176 -4.68 8.87 13.84
N ARG A 177 -5.20 8.47 12.66
CA ARG A 177 -5.68 9.42 11.65
C ARG A 177 -6.77 10.35 12.18
N LYS A 178 -7.72 9.82 12.94
CA LYS A 178 -8.81 10.63 13.52
C LYS A 178 -8.27 11.66 14.50
N LEU A 179 -7.32 11.30 15.36
CA LEU A 179 -6.68 12.21 16.29
C LEU A 179 -5.81 13.25 15.57
N SER A 180 -5.08 12.87 14.54
CA SER A 180 -4.35 13.79 13.67
C SER A 180 -5.29 14.83 13.05
N GLN A 181 -6.45 14.42 12.53
CA GLN A 181 -7.44 15.32 11.95
C GLN A 181 -8.06 16.29 12.96
N SER A 182 -8.16 15.91 14.24
CA SER A 182 -8.61 16.80 15.32
C SER A 182 -7.49 17.66 15.92
N GLY A 183 -6.24 17.48 15.48
CA GLY A 183 -5.07 18.18 16.03
C GLY A 183 -4.70 17.72 17.45
N GLU A 184 -5.16 16.53 17.83
CA GLU A 184 -4.98 15.98 19.18
C GLU A 184 -3.91 14.86 19.24
N LEU A 185 -3.26 14.51 18.14
CA LEU A 185 -2.26 13.47 18.09
C LEU A 185 -0.90 14.01 18.55
N ASP A 186 -0.39 13.43 19.61
CA ASP A 186 0.96 13.63 20.11
C ASP A 186 1.68 12.28 20.28
N ALA A 187 2.96 12.30 20.67
CA ALA A 187 3.76 11.09 20.82
C ALA A 187 3.22 10.16 21.93
N ASP A 188 2.73 10.74 23.05
CA ASP A 188 2.18 9.97 24.17
C ASP A 188 0.91 9.25 23.76
N ARG A 189 0.02 9.92 23.02
CA ARG A 189 -1.22 9.32 22.49
C ARG A 189 -0.94 8.26 21.44
N ALA A 190 0.05 8.49 20.57
CA ALA A 190 0.50 7.48 19.61
C ALA A 190 0.96 6.21 20.32
N LEU A 191 1.81 6.35 21.33
CA LEU A 191 2.26 5.23 22.17
C LEU A 191 1.09 4.56 22.89
N GLN A 192 0.19 5.32 23.50
CA GLN A 192 -0.98 4.78 24.19
C GLN A 192 -1.86 3.92 23.26
N ILE A 193 -2.07 4.37 22.01
CA ILE A 193 -2.82 3.59 21.01
C ILE A 193 -2.07 2.32 20.63
N MET A 194 -0.74 2.39 20.48
CA MET A 194 0.08 1.23 20.12
C MET A 194 0.10 0.17 21.23
N CYS A 195 0.04 0.56 22.50
CA CYS A 195 -0.06 -0.34 23.65
C CYS A 195 -1.43 -1.05 23.76
N GLN A 196 -2.48 -0.56 23.09
CA GLN A 196 -3.80 -1.20 23.14
C GLN A 196 -3.76 -2.61 22.51
N PRO A 197 -4.45 -3.59 23.11
CA PRO A 197 -4.56 -4.91 22.51
C PRO A 197 -5.25 -4.83 21.15
N LYS A 198 -4.66 -5.46 20.13
CA LYS A 198 -5.26 -5.50 18.79
C LYS A 198 -6.59 -6.26 18.85
N ALA A 199 -7.61 -5.74 18.17
CA ALA A 199 -8.95 -6.35 18.14
C ALA A 199 -8.94 -7.84 17.69
N ASN A 200 -7.96 -8.26 16.90
CA ASN A 200 -7.77 -9.64 16.45
C ASN A 200 -7.06 -10.53 17.48
N GLN A 201 -6.47 -9.96 18.53
CA GLN A 201 -5.81 -10.69 19.62
C GLN A 201 -6.73 -10.90 20.82
N MET A 202 -7.92 -10.29 20.83
CA MET A 202 -8.93 -10.63 21.80
C MET A 202 -9.51 -12.01 21.46
N GLU A 203 -9.37 -12.96 22.38
CA GLU A 203 -10.05 -14.23 22.28
C GLU A 203 -11.55 -13.99 22.14
N LYS A 204 -12.12 -14.40 21.02
CA LYS A 204 -13.56 -14.29 20.77
C LYS A 204 -14.15 -15.69 20.78
N ILE A 205 -15.06 -15.92 21.70
CA ILE A 205 -15.92 -17.10 21.65
C ILE A 205 -17.03 -16.82 20.66
N SER A 206 -17.04 -17.52 19.55
CA SER A 206 -18.13 -17.47 18.57
C SER A 206 -19.12 -18.58 18.87
N LEU A 207 -20.36 -18.20 19.14
CA LEU A 207 -21.46 -19.12 19.33
C LEU A 207 -22.39 -19.07 18.13
N ASP A 208 -22.81 -20.24 17.63
CA ASP A 208 -23.74 -20.30 16.52
C ASP A 208 -25.12 -19.73 16.93
N TYR A 209 -25.53 -18.69 16.20
CA TYR A 209 -26.80 -18.03 16.49
C TYR A 209 -28.00 -18.96 16.27
N GLY A 210 -27.95 -19.86 15.28
CA GLY A 210 -29.03 -20.79 14.97
C GLY A 210 -29.22 -21.81 16.09
N GLU A 211 -28.12 -22.28 16.70
CA GLU A 211 -28.18 -23.17 17.84
C GLU A 211 -28.71 -22.47 19.09
N LEU A 212 -28.20 -21.29 19.38
CA LEU A 212 -28.66 -20.50 20.54
C LEU A 212 -30.13 -20.10 20.43
N ARG A 213 -30.59 -19.79 19.22
CA ARG A 213 -31.94 -19.35 18.95
C ARG A 213 -33.02 -20.33 19.44
N ARG A 214 -32.72 -21.61 19.52
CA ARG A 214 -33.64 -22.67 19.98
C ARG A 214 -34.00 -22.53 21.45
N PHE A 215 -33.16 -21.90 22.26
CA PHE A 215 -33.33 -21.76 23.71
C PHE A 215 -33.96 -20.41 24.11
N PHE A 216 -34.19 -19.50 23.16
CA PHE A 216 -34.70 -18.17 23.45
C PHE A 216 -36.01 -17.88 22.71
N PRO A 217 -36.94 -17.10 23.32
CA PRO A 217 -38.18 -16.69 22.67
C PRO A 217 -37.93 -15.94 21.36
N ARG A 218 -38.84 -16.11 20.37
CA ARG A 218 -38.71 -15.46 19.05
C ARG A 218 -38.58 -13.94 19.09
N ARG A 219 -39.05 -13.27 20.13
CA ARG A 219 -39.01 -11.82 20.33
C ARG A 219 -37.62 -11.30 20.74
N TYR A 220 -36.71 -12.16 21.18
CA TYR A 220 -35.38 -11.75 21.65
C TYR A 220 -34.48 -11.34 20.47
N THR A 221 -33.89 -10.15 20.58
CA THR A 221 -32.85 -9.70 19.66
C THR A 221 -31.50 -10.37 19.95
N PRO A 222 -30.53 -10.39 19.02
CA PRO A 222 -29.20 -10.92 19.27
C PRO A 222 -28.50 -10.32 20.50
N ARG A 223 -28.70 -9.02 20.75
CA ARG A 223 -28.15 -8.32 21.94
C ARG A 223 -28.77 -8.81 23.25
N GLU A 224 -30.08 -9.05 23.25
CA GLU A 224 -30.78 -9.58 24.44
C GLU A 224 -30.39 -11.02 24.72
N ILE A 225 -30.15 -11.86 23.70
CA ILE A 225 -29.63 -13.21 23.84
C ILE A 225 -28.23 -13.15 24.48
N GLN A 226 -27.35 -12.31 23.98
CA GLN A 226 -26.00 -12.13 24.53
C GLN A 226 -26.03 -11.70 26.01
N ALA A 227 -26.86 -10.72 26.34
CA ALA A 227 -27.02 -10.24 27.72
C ALA A 227 -27.57 -11.35 28.64
N ALA A 228 -28.51 -12.15 28.17
CA ALA A 228 -29.07 -13.28 28.93
C ALA A 228 -28.01 -14.38 29.16
N ILE A 229 -27.19 -14.70 28.16
CA ILE A 229 -26.09 -15.67 28.31
C ILE A 229 -25.11 -15.19 29.38
N LEU A 230 -24.68 -13.93 29.33
CA LEU A 230 -23.76 -13.36 30.32
C LEU A 230 -24.33 -13.49 31.75
N LYS A 231 -25.59 -13.15 31.93
CA LYS A 231 -26.27 -13.31 33.25
C LYS A 231 -26.29 -14.76 33.75
N LEU A 232 -26.52 -15.71 32.84
CA LEU A 232 -26.51 -17.15 33.19
C LEU A 232 -25.11 -17.63 33.61
N VAL A 233 -24.07 -17.19 32.87
CA VAL A 233 -22.68 -17.50 33.19
C VAL A 233 -22.26 -16.89 34.52
N GLU A 234 -22.61 -15.65 34.79
CA GLU A 234 -22.35 -14.98 36.06
C GLU A 234 -23.05 -15.69 37.23
N ALA A 235 -24.30 -16.10 37.03
CA ALA A 235 -25.04 -16.85 38.07
C ALA A 235 -24.44 -18.22 38.36
N ASP A 236 -24.00 -18.93 37.30
CA ASP A 236 -23.32 -20.23 37.47
C ASP A 236 -21.95 -20.06 38.15
N TYR A 237 -21.18 -19.04 37.79
CA TYR A 237 -19.92 -18.73 38.45
C TYR A 237 -20.09 -18.45 39.96
N LYS A 238 -21.06 -17.61 40.35
CA LYS A 238 -21.36 -17.36 41.75
C LYS A 238 -21.84 -18.59 42.51
N ARG A 239 -22.56 -19.49 41.82
CA ARG A 239 -23.00 -20.76 42.40
C ARG A 239 -21.83 -21.69 42.68
N ARG A 240 -20.87 -21.79 41.75
CA ARG A 240 -19.65 -22.62 41.91
C ARG A 240 -18.76 -22.07 43.02
N GLN A 241 -18.59 -20.75 43.14
CA GLN A 241 -17.83 -20.16 44.25
C GLN A 241 -18.40 -20.53 45.60
N ARG A 242 -19.73 -20.37 45.78
CA ARG A 242 -20.41 -20.75 47.02
C ARG A 242 -20.34 -22.25 47.36
N ALA A 243 -20.16 -23.09 46.33
CA ALA A 243 -19.99 -24.52 46.53
C ALA A 243 -18.56 -24.90 46.93
N MET A 244 -17.54 -24.07 46.60
CA MET A 244 -16.14 -24.25 47.02
C MET A 244 -15.86 -23.70 48.42
N GLU A 245 -16.68 -22.80 48.93
CA GLU A 245 -16.57 -22.19 50.28
C GLU A 245 -17.28 -23.04 51.38
N ARG A 246 -17.92 -24.13 50.99
CA ARG A 246 -18.52 -25.14 51.89
C ARG A 246 -17.70 -26.42 51.97
#